data_b14175c0f96e555910b6fd14b2953b4d
#
_entry.id   b14175c0f96e555910b6fd14b2953b4d
#
_cell.length_a   1.000
_cell.length_b   1.000
_cell.length_c   1.000
_cell.angle_alpha   90.00
_cell.angle_beta   90.00
_cell.angle_gamma   90.00
#
_symmetry.space_group_name_H-M   'P 1'
#
loop_
_entity.id
_entity.type
_entity.pdbx_description
1 polymer ?
#
loop_
_entity_poly.entity_id
_entity_poly.type
_entity_poly.pdbx_seq_one_letter_code
_entity_poly.pdbx_strand_id
1 'polypeptide(L)'
;SKIKNNNWDCIILTHDQFAKIPQSEQTMIDIFTEELADVERNLEVLEQSTMRYRSGKMQDGLEKRKQNLAAKLKELKMKINERKDDAVDFHSMGIDHIFVDECHIFKNLIFQTRHTRVAGIGNTKGSQRAMNLLFAIRDIQHRTGRDLGATFLSGTVVVNALTELYVMFKYLRP
;
A
#
# COMPACT_ATOMS: atom_id res chain seq x y z
N SER A 1 -3.84 -2.97 24.44
CA SER A 1 -2.42 -2.76 24.03
C SER A 1 -1.82 -1.67 24.91
N LYS A 2 -0.54 -1.83 25.33
CA LYS A 2 0.18 -0.81 26.13
C LYS A 2 0.30 0.52 25.36
N ILE A 3 0.29 0.51 24.05
CA ILE A 3 0.38 1.71 23.21
C ILE A 3 -0.91 2.52 23.31
N LYS A 4 -2.07 1.90 23.17
CA LYS A 4 -3.38 2.59 23.21
C LYS A 4 -3.69 3.23 24.57
N ASN A 5 -3.22 2.63 25.66
CA ASN A 5 -3.66 3.00 27.03
C ASN A 5 -2.73 3.98 27.74
N ASN A 6 -1.64 4.41 27.11
CA ASN A 6 -0.67 5.34 27.70
C ASN A 6 -0.45 6.54 26.79
N ASN A 7 -0.23 7.70 27.38
CA ASN A 7 0.09 8.93 26.66
C ASN A 7 1.60 8.97 26.40
N TRP A 8 2.04 8.39 25.27
CA TRP A 8 3.43 8.37 24.86
C TRP A 8 3.72 9.51 23.87
N ASP A 9 4.82 10.24 24.10
CA ASP A 9 5.31 11.23 23.15
C ASP A 9 5.96 10.57 21.91
N CYS A 10 6.57 9.41 22.10
CA CYS A 10 7.22 8.65 21.05
C CYS A 10 7.25 7.15 21.37
N ILE A 11 7.14 6.33 20.31
CA ILE A 11 7.23 4.87 20.40
C ILE A 11 8.26 4.38 19.38
N ILE A 12 9.25 3.62 19.86
CA ILE A 12 10.28 3.03 19.00
C ILE A 12 9.96 1.55 18.81
N LEU A 13 9.88 1.12 17.54
CA LEU A 13 9.60 -0.25 17.16
C LEU A 13 10.63 -0.74 16.14
N THR A 14 10.92 -2.03 16.17
CA THR A 14 11.58 -2.67 15.01
C THR A 14 10.60 -2.83 13.86
N HIS A 15 11.11 -2.96 12.62
CA HIS A 15 10.27 -3.21 11.45
C HIS A 15 9.40 -4.48 11.60
N ASP A 16 9.93 -5.51 12.26
CA ASP A 16 9.20 -6.76 12.50
C ASP A 16 8.10 -6.61 13.55
N GLN A 17 8.30 -5.74 14.55
CA GLN A 17 7.26 -5.40 15.54
C GLN A 17 6.14 -4.59 14.86
N PHE A 18 6.50 -3.60 14.04
CA PHE A 18 5.54 -2.82 13.27
C PHE A 18 4.72 -3.71 12.33
N ALA A 19 5.35 -4.67 11.64
CA ALA A 19 4.66 -5.57 10.72
C ALA A 19 3.58 -6.45 11.39
N LYS A 20 3.63 -6.61 12.72
CA LYS A 20 2.64 -7.38 13.50
C LYS A 20 1.44 -6.55 13.95
N ILE A 21 1.48 -5.22 13.78
CA ILE A 21 0.35 -4.35 14.15
C ILE A 21 -0.76 -4.56 13.10
N PRO A 22 -1.96 -4.96 13.52
CA PRO A 22 -3.11 -5.03 12.62
C PRO A 22 -3.39 -3.66 12.02
N GLN A 23 -3.69 -3.62 10.74
CA GLN A 23 -4.08 -2.38 10.06
C GLN A 23 -5.61 -2.25 10.05
N SER A 24 -6.09 -1.03 9.93
CA SER A 24 -7.52 -0.75 9.79
C SER A 24 -8.09 -1.44 8.55
N GLU A 25 -9.12 -2.26 8.72
CA GLU A 25 -9.76 -2.97 7.62
C GLU A 25 -10.45 -1.99 6.67
N GLN A 26 -11.02 -0.89 7.21
CA GLN A 26 -11.61 0.14 6.38
C GLN A 26 -10.57 0.81 5.48
N THR A 27 -9.42 1.21 6.04
CA THR A 27 -8.31 1.78 5.26
C THR A 27 -7.81 0.83 4.17
N MET A 28 -7.76 -0.48 4.46
CA MET A 28 -7.41 -1.48 3.46
C MET A 28 -8.44 -1.55 2.32
N ILE A 29 -9.74 -1.50 2.65
CA ILE A 29 -10.82 -1.50 1.65
C ILE A 29 -10.71 -0.27 0.75
N ASP A 30 -10.53 0.90 1.33
CA ASP A 30 -10.45 2.16 0.59
C ASP A 30 -9.30 2.12 -0.42
N ILE A 31 -8.10 1.72 0.03
CA ILE A 31 -6.91 1.60 -0.83
C ILE A 31 -7.09 0.55 -1.93
N PHE A 32 -7.61 -0.63 -1.60
CA PHE A 32 -7.82 -1.66 -2.64
C PHE A 32 -8.93 -1.28 -3.61
N THR A 33 -9.91 -0.51 -3.18
CA THR A 33 -10.96 0.02 -4.08
C THR A 33 -10.37 1.03 -5.06
N GLU A 34 -9.52 1.93 -4.59
CA GLU A 34 -8.79 2.89 -5.43
C GLU A 34 -7.88 2.17 -6.43
N GLU A 35 -7.07 1.22 -5.96
CA GLU A 35 -6.20 0.41 -6.83
C GLU A 35 -7.00 -0.37 -7.89
N LEU A 36 -8.21 -0.86 -7.54
CA LEU A 36 -9.07 -1.54 -8.50
C LEU A 36 -9.58 -0.59 -9.57
N ALA A 37 -10.02 0.61 -9.19
CA ALA A 37 -10.45 1.64 -10.12
C ALA A 37 -9.32 2.05 -11.08
N ASP A 38 -8.08 2.12 -10.59
CA ASP A 38 -6.90 2.40 -11.42
C ASP A 38 -6.63 1.29 -12.44
N VAL A 39 -6.79 0.03 -12.03
CA VAL A 39 -6.66 -1.11 -12.97
C VAL A 39 -7.73 -1.04 -14.05
N GLU A 40 -8.97 -0.75 -13.68
CA GLU A 40 -10.09 -0.63 -14.62
C GLU A 40 -9.85 0.49 -15.63
N ARG A 41 -9.45 1.69 -15.17
CA ARG A 41 -9.07 2.79 -16.07
C ARG A 41 -7.94 2.42 -17.02
N ASN A 42 -6.94 1.68 -16.56
CA ASN A 42 -5.85 1.24 -17.41
C ASN A 42 -6.30 0.22 -18.46
N LEU A 43 -7.24 -0.67 -18.13
CA LEU A 43 -7.84 -1.60 -19.09
C LEU A 43 -8.62 -0.85 -20.18
N GLU A 44 -9.46 0.12 -19.78
CA GLU A 44 -10.22 0.96 -20.74
C GLU A 44 -9.29 1.70 -21.72
N VAL A 45 -8.20 2.30 -21.21
CA VAL A 45 -7.21 2.99 -22.06
C VAL A 45 -6.55 2.03 -23.05
N LEU A 46 -6.27 0.80 -22.63
CA LEU A 46 -5.70 -0.22 -23.51
C LEU A 46 -6.67 -0.70 -24.60
N GLU A 47 -7.94 -0.85 -24.27
CA GLU A 47 -8.99 -1.21 -25.21
C GLU A 47 -9.21 -0.14 -26.29
N GLN A 48 -9.10 1.14 -25.90
CA GLN A 48 -9.25 2.29 -26.80
C GLN A 48 -7.99 2.51 -27.66
N SER A 49 -6.82 2.02 -27.23
CA SER A 49 -5.59 2.20 -27.98
C SER A 49 -5.53 1.28 -29.19
N THR A 50 -5.35 1.87 -30.42
CA THR A 50 -5.31 1.16 -31.71
C THR A 50 -4.10 0.21 -31.87
N MET A 51 -3.24 0.06 -30.87
CA MET A 51 -2.11 -0.86 -30.89
C MET A 51 -2.52 -2.29 -30.49
N ARG A 52 -3.42 -2.88 -31.24
CA ARG A 52 -3.97 -4.24 -31.01
C ARG A 52 -2.94 -5.37 -30.96
N TYR A 53 -1.74 -5.20 -31.44
CA TYR A 53 -0.80 -6.32 -31.61
C TYR A 53 0.18 -6.56 -30.46
N ARG A 54 0.33 -5.60 -29.52
CA ARG A 54 1.21 -5.74 -28.33
C ARG A 54 0.46 -5.87 -27.01
N SER A 55 -0.85 -5.77 -27.00
CA SER A 55 -1.65 -5.57 -25.79
C SER A 55 -2.09 -6.87 -25.06
N GLY A 56 -2.14 -8.02 -25.73
CA GLY A 56 -2.75 -9.25 -25.18
C GLY A 56 -2.14 -9.68 -23.84
N LYS A 57 -0.81 -9.85 -23.74
CA LYS A 57 -0.17 -10.27 -22.49
C LYS A 57 -0.29 -9.23 -21.35
N MET A 58 -0.39 -7.95 -21.71
CA MET A 58 -0.52 -6.86 -20.78
C MET A 58 -1.97 -6.78 -20.26
N GLN A 59 -2.92 -6.96 -21.16
CA GLN A 59 -4.34 -7.04 -20.84
C GLN A 59 -4.63 -8.23 -19.91
N ASP A 60 -4.14 -9.43 -20.25
CA ASP A 60 -4.25 -10.62 -19.39
C ASP A 60 -3.66 -10.38 -17.98
N GLY A 61 -2.54 -9.66 -17.90
CA GLY A 61 -1.91 -9.31 -16.63
C GLY A 61 -2.76 -8.39 -15.77
N LEU A 62 -3.39 -7.37 -16.37
CA LEU A 62 -4.28 -6.44 -15.70
C LEU A 62 -5.60 -7.10 -15.31
N GLU A 63 -6.16 -7.96 -16.15
CA GLU A 63 -7.39 -8.72 -15.82
C GLU A 63 -7.17 -9.64 -14.63
N LYS A 64 -6.06 -10.40 -14.59
CA LYS A 64 -5.70 -11.22 -13.42
C LYS A 64 -5.56 -10.37 -12.17
N ARG A 65 -4.99 -9.18 -12.29
CA ARG A 65 -4.85 -8.28 -11.16
C ARG A 65 -6.20 -7.76 -10.69
N LYS A 66 -7.08 -7.35 -11.61
CA LYS A 66 -8.47 -6.98 -11.29
C LYS A 66 -9.18 -8.06 -10.50
N GLN A 67 -9.11 -9.31 -10.97
CA GLN A 67 -9.71 -10.46 -10.28
C GLN A 67 -9.13 -10.65 -8.88
N ASN A 68 -7.80 -10.55 -8.71
CA ASN A 68 -7.14 -10.71 -7.42
C ASN A 68 -7.53 -9.60 -6.42
N LEU A 69 -7.63 -8.34 -6.88
CA LEU A 69 -8.05 -7.21 -6.04
C LEU A 69 -9.51 -7.34 -5.64
N ALA A 70 -10.39 -7.71 -6.57
CA ALA A 70 -11.81 -7.95 -6.30
C ALA A 70 -12.00 -9.09 -5.29
N ALA A 71 -11.23 -10.17 -5.40
CA ALA A 71 -11.27 -11.28 -4.44
C ALA A 71 -10.83 -10.84 -3.04
N LYS A 72 -9.75 -10.05 -2.94
CA LYS A 72 -9.27 -9.49 -1.65
C LYS A 72 -10.30 -8.55 -1.03
N LEU A 73 -10.91 -7.68 -1.83
CA LEU A 73 -11.97 -6.78 -1.35
C LEU A 73 -13.17 -7.56 -0.81
N LYS A 74 -13.58 -8.61 -1.50
CA LYS A 74 -14.67 -9.48 -1.05
C LYS A 74 -14.34 -10.13 0.28
N GLU A 75 -13.13 -10.69 0.41
CA GLU A 75 -12.65 -11.32 1.65
C GLU A 75 -12.63 -10.33 2.82
N LEU A 76 -12.10 -9.11 2.62
CA LEU A 76 -12.06 -8.08 3.65
C LEU A 76 -13.47 -7.65 4.10
N LYS A 77 -14.38 -7.42 3.14
CA LYS A 77 -15.77 -7.07 3.45
C LYS A 77 -16.49 -8.18 4.23
N MET A 78 -16.20 -9.43 3.95
CA MET A 78 -16.75 -10.56 4.72
C MET A 78 -16.19 -10.58 6.14
N LYS A 79 -14.87 -10.39 6.31
CA LYS A 79 -14.23 -10.34 7.64
C LYS A 79 -14.79 -9.23 8.52
N ILE A 80 -15.04 -8.04 7.98
CA ILE A 80 -15.65 -6.93 8.74
C ILE A 80 -17.04 -7.33 9.23
N ASN A 81 -17.85 -7.97 8.38
CA ASN A 81 -19.19 -8.39 8.76
C ASN A 81 -19.21 -9.51 9.82
N GLU A 82 -18.15 -10.31 9.89
CA GLU A 82 -18.03 -11.43 10.84
C GLU A 82 -17.40 -11.02 12.16
N ARG A 83 -16.57 -9.96 12.18
CA ARG A 83 -15.90 -9.51 13.41
C ARG A 83 -16.88 -8.81 14.36
N LYS A 84 -16.95 -9.38 15.56
CA LYS A 84 -17.65 -8.80 16.71
C LYS A 84 -16.70 -8.16 17.75
N ASP A 85 -15.38 -8.20 17.56
CA ASP A 85 -14.41 -7.81 18.55
C ASP A 85 -13.67 -6.52 18.17
N ASP A 86 -13.56 -5.60 19.15
CA ASP A 86 -12.72 -4.40 19.14
C ASP A 86 -11.21 -4.76 19.17
N ALA A 87 -10.71 -5.41 18.14
CA ALA A 87 -9.28 -5.67 18.02
C ALA A 87 -8.54 -4.32 17.90
N VAL A 88 -7.51 -4.14 18.73
CA VAL A 88 -6.66 -2.93 18.68
C VAL A 88 -5.87 -2.97 17.38
N ASP A 89 -6.24 -2.11 16.45
CA ASP A 89 -5.57 -1.87 15.18
C ASP A 89 -4.72 -0.59 15.22
N PHE A 90 -4.01 -0.30 14.12
CA PHE A 90 -3.18 0.89 13.99
C PHE A 90 -4.00 2.18 14.15
N HIS A 91 -5.20 2.24 13.59
CA HIS A 91 -6.10 3.38 13.68
C HIS A 91 -6.39 3.76 15.15
N SER A 92 -6.70 2.75 15.96
CA SER A 92 -7.06 2.94 17.38
C SER A 92 -5.87 3.35 18.26
N MET A 93 -4.63 3.27 17.76
CA MET A 93 -3.43 3.68 18.50
C MET A 93 -3.20 5.19 18.53
N GLY A 94 -3.86 5.95 17.64
CA GLY A 94 -3.78 7.41 17.62
C GLY A 94 -2.42 7.97 17.18
N ILE A 95 -1.58 7.18 16.50
CA ILE A 95 -0.27 7.60 15.98
C ILE A 95 -0.49 8.62 14.85
N ASP A 96 0.11 9.79 14.94
CA ASP A 96 -0.07 10.90 14.02
C ASP A 96 1.09 11.11 13.04
N HIS A 97 2.23 10.45 13.27
CA HIS A 97 3.38 10.49 12.37
C HIS A 97 4.27 9.25 12.53
N ILE A 98 4.90 8.82 11.43
CA ILE A 98 5.85 7.71 11.41
C ILE A 98 7.20 8.17 10.87
N PHE A 99 8.27 7.97 11.64
CA PHE A 99 9.64 8.07 11.15
C PHE A 99 10.11 6.68 10.76
N VAL A 100 10.48 6.50 9.50
CA VAL A 100 10.91 5.21 8.93
C VAL A 100 12.38 5.27 8.62
N ASP A 101 13.19 4.65 9.48
CA ASP A 101 14.61 4.46 9.21
C ASP A 101 14.80 3.29 8.25
N GLU A 102 15.85 3.39 7.41
CA GLU A 102 16.15 2.43 6.35
C GLU A 102 14.93 2.13 5.46
N CYS A 103 14.25 3.20 5.03
CA CYS A 103 13.00 3.10 4.24
C CYS A 103 13.15 2.28 2.94
N HIS A 104 14.37 2.07 2.44
CA HIS A 104 14.63 1.27 1.26
C HIS A 104 14.14 -0.19 1.37
N ILE A 105 13.95 -0.73 2.57
CA ILE A 105 13.40 -2.08 2.77
C ILE A 105 11.90 -2.18 2.42
N PHE A 106 11.21 -1.04 2.32
CA PHE A 106 9.78 -0.95 1.97
C PHE A 106 9.54 -0.69 0.48
N LYS A 107 10.58 -0.68 -0.35
CA LYS A 107 10.49 -0.43 -1.80
C LYS A 107 9.65 -1.44 -2.59
N ASN A 108 9.37 -2.60 -2.02
CA ASN A 108 8.60 -3.65 -2.68
C ASN A 108 7.09 -3.49 -2.44
N LEU A 109 6.55 -2.32 -2.79
CA LEU A 109 5.14 -2.01 -2.74
C LEU A 109 4.42 -2.57 -3.98
N ILE A 110 3.10 -2.76 -3.90
CA ILE A 110 2.27 -3.04 -5.06
C ILE A 110 2.44 -1.90 -6.08
N PHE A 111 2.81 -2.26 -7.29
CA PHE A 111 3.06 -1.32 -8.36
C PHE A 111 2.27 -1.71 -9.60
N GLN A 112 1.64 -0.71 -10.23
CA GLN A 112 0.98 -0.86 -11.51
C GLN A 112 1.84 -0.26 -12.62
N THR A 113 2.02 -0.99 -13.70
CA THR A 113 2.71 -0.50 -14.89
C THR A 113 2.00 -1.00 -16.13
N ARG A 114 1.97 -0.15 -17.15
CA ARG A 114 1.53 -0.51 -18.50
C ARG A 114 2.63 -1.26 -19.28
N HIS A 115 3.79 -1.49 -18.68
CA HIS A 115 4.90 -2.18 -19.31
C HIS A 115 5.01 -3.61 -18.78
N THR A 116 5.33 -4.56 -19.65
CA THR A 116 5.49 -5.98 -19.29
C THR A 116 6.70 -6.25 -18.40
N ARG A 117 7.72 -5.39 -18.47
CA ARG A 117 8.92 -5.40 -17.64
C ARG A 117 9.36 -3.96 -17.38
N VAL A 118 9.59 -3.64 -16.11
CA VAL A 118 10.17 -2.36 -15.70
C VAL A 118 11.42 -2.67 -14.87
N ALA A 119 12.55 -2.09 -15.26
CA ALA A 119 13.80 -2.28 -14.53
C ALA A 119 13.66 -1.83 -13.06
N GLY A 120 14.21 -2.60 -12.14
CA GLY A 120 14.17 -2.30 -10.71
C GLY A 120 12.86 -2.67 -10.00
N ILE A 121 11.85 -3.16 -10.71
CA ILE A 121 10.64 -3.68 -10.13
C ILE A 121 10.73 -5.20 -10.11
N GLY A 122 10.85 -5.76 -8.91
CA GLY A 122 10.89 -7.21 -8.72
C GLY A 122 9.49 -7.84 -8.82
N ASN A 123 8.89 -8.18 -7.71
CA ASN A 123 7.58 -8.80 -7.67
C ASN A 123 6.46 -7.74 -7.61
N THR A 124 5.62 -7.68 -8.65
CA THR A 124 4.48 -6.75 -8.74
C THR A 124 3.40 -6.99 -7.67
N LYS A 125 3.45 -8.14 -6.97
CA LYS A 125 2.51 -8.45 -5.87
C LYS A 125 2.78 -7.63 -4.61
N GLY A 126 3.97 -7.01 -4.51
CA GLY A 126 4.39 -6.29 -3.31
C GLY A 126 4.70 -7.21 -2.13
N SER A 127 5.22 -6.65 -1.06
CA SER A 127 5.41 -7.34 0.21
C SER A 127 4.33 -6.91 1.21
N GLN A 128 3.91 -7.82 2.10
CA GLN A 128 2.95 -7.48 3.16
C GLN A 128 3.47 -6.36 4.06
N ARG A 129 4.79 -6.35 4.34
CA ARG A 129 5.45 -5.29 5.12
C ARG A 129 5.27 -3.92 4.48
N ALA A 130 5.51 -3.81 3.17
CA ALA A 130 5.32 -2.57 2.43
C ALA A 130 3.86 -2.12 2.41
N MET A 131 2.93 -3.05 2.22
CA MET A 131 1.50 -2.76 2.27
C MET A 131 1.04 -2.28 3.65
N ASN A 132 1.51 -2.90 4.73
CA ASN A 132 1.17 -2.46 6.08
C ASN A 132 1.64 -1.01 6.35
N LEU A 133 2.81 -0.65 5.84
CA LEU A 133 3.29 0.74 5.95
C LEU A 133 2.42 1.71 5.15
N LEU A 134 2.01 1.33 3.94
CA LEU A 134 1.10 2.16 3.14
C LEU A 134 -0.23 2.37 3.86
N PHE A 135 -0.83 1.32 4.39
CA PHE A 135 -2.09 1.42 5.14
C PHE A 135 -1.96 2.34 6.35
N ALA A 136 -0.89 2.19 7.13
CA ALA A 136 -0.63 3.05 8.29
C ALA A 136 -0.47 4.53 7.90
N ILE A 137 0.28 4.83 6.84
CA ILE A 137 0.46 6.22 6.36
C ILE A 137 -0.86 6.79 5.85
N ARG A 138 -1.64 6.05 5.08
CA ARG A 138 -2.95 6.49 4.58
C ARG A 138 -3.94 6.72 5.72
N ASP A 139 -3.93 5.86 6.74
CA ASP A 139 -4.74 6.05 7.93
C ASP A 139 -4.42 7.38 8.64
N ILE A 140 -3.12 7.69 8.82
CA ILE A 140 -2.70 8.97 9.39
C ILE A 140 -3.16 10.14 8.52
N GLN A 141 -2.93 10.10 7.22
CA GLN A 141 -3.32 11.15 6.28
C GLN A 141 -4.84 11.39 6.31
N HIS A 142 -5.64 10.32 6.32
CA HIS A 142 -7.10 10.40 6.43
C HIS A 142 -7.54 11.05 7.75
N ARG A 143 -6.98 10.61 8.89
CA ARG A 143 -7.35 11.14 10.22
C ARG A 143 -6.95 12.59 10.41
N THR A 144 -5.80 12.98 9.88
CA THR A 144 -5.26 14.34 10.05
C THR A 144 -5.76 15.32 9.00
N GLY A 145 -6.33 14.84 7.90
CA GLY A 145 -6.71 15.63 6.73
C GLY A 145 -5.51 16.31 6.05
N ARG A 146 -4.31 15.74 6.19
CA ARG A 146 -3.05 16.28 5.66
C ARG A 146 -2.33 15.22 4.83
N ASP A 147 -1.60 15.64 3.79
CA ASP A 147 -0.72 14.77 3.01
C ASP A 147 0.54 14.31 3.79
N LEU A 148 0.72 14.82 5.01
CA LEU A 148 1.80 14.46 5.90
C LEU A 148 1.40 13.26 6.77
N GLY A 149 2.28 12.32 6.95
CA GLY A 149 2.03 11.14 7.79
C GLY A 149 3.29 10.33 8.03
N ALA A 150 4.34 10.59 7.24
CA ALA A 150 5.61 9.87 7.40
C ALA A 150 6.81 10.73 7.01
N THR A 151 7.94 10.45 7.65
CA THR A 151 9.28 10.91 7.27
C THR A 151 10.14 9.70 7.00
N PHE A 152 10.70 9.62 5.80
CA PHE A 152 11.57 8.53 5.37
C PHE A 152 13.04 8.92 5.51
N LEU A 153 13.80 8.06 6.14
CA LEU A 153 15.23 8.20 6.37
C LEU A 153 15.94 7.03 5.67
N SER A 154 16.98 7.32 4.90
CA SER A 154 17.83 6.30 4.29
C SER A 154 19.12 6.93 3.80
N GLY A 155 20.23 6.24 4.00
CA GLY A 155 21.52 6.59 3.37
C GLY A 155 21.53 6.32 1.86
N THR A 156 20.60 5.47 1.35
CA THR A 156 20.54 5.06 -0.06
C THR A 156 19.09 4.96 -0.52
N VAL A 157 18.56 6.03 -1.10
CA VAL A 157 17.15 6.09 -1.54
C VAL A 157 16.94 5.27 -2.81
N VAL A 158 17.88 5.31 -3.74
CA VAL A 158 17.84 4.58 -5.02
C VAL A 158 19.04 3.64 -5.09
N VAL A 159 18.78 2.34 -5.14
CA VAL A 159 19.81 1.29 -5.22
C VAL A 159 19.98 0.76 -6.64
N ASN A 160 18.87 0.46 -7.32
CA ASN A 160 18.89 -0.24 -8.60
C ASN A 160 18.26 0.55 -9.75
N ALA A 161 17.19 1.32 -9.50
CA ALA A 161 16.49 2.03 -10.55
C ALA A 161 15.65 3.20 -10.02
N LEU A 162 15.40 4.20 -10.87
CA LEU A 162 14.56 5.36 -10.56
C LEU A 162 13.12 4.99 -10.17
N THR A 163 12.64 3.82 -10.57
CA THR A 163 11.34 3.29 -10.17
C THR A 163 11.21 3.07 -8.66
N GLU A 164 12.32 2.86 -7.94
CA GLU A 164 12.33 2.78 -6.48
C GLU A 164 11.92 4.12 -5.87
N LEU A 165 12.39 5.24 -6.44
CA LEU A 165 11.99 6.58 -6.02
C LEU A 165 10.49 6.81 -6.22
N TYR A 166 9.94 6.38 -7.36
CA TYR A 166 8.49 6.45 -7.62
C TYR A 166 7.71 5.70 -6.54
N VAL A 167 8.15 4.50 -6.16
CA VAL A 167 7.50 3.72 -5.09
C VAL A 167 7.56 4.46 -3.75
N MET A 168 8.68 5.13 -3.42
CA MET A 168 8.78 5.95 -2.21
C MET A 168 7.79 7.13 -2.24
N PHE A 169 7.66 7.80 -3.39
CA PHE A 169 6.67 8.87 -3.54
C PHE A 169 5.23 8.37 -3.39
N LYS A 170 4.94 7.14 -3.80
CA LYS A 170 3.61 6.55 -3.61
C LYS A 170 3.20 6.43 -2.13
N TYR A 171 4.14 6.36 -1.20
CA TYR A 171 3.85 6.44 0.23
C TYR A 171 3.54 7.86 0.70
N LEU A 172 4.31 8.82 0.21
CA LEU A 172 4.33 10.19 0.71
C LEU A 172 3.25 11.08 0.06
N ARG A 173 2.80 10.72 -1.12
CA ARG A 173 1.78 11.43 -1.88
C ARG A 173 0.63 10.50 -2.22
N PRO A 174 -0.59 10.78 -1.72
CA PRO A 174 -1.81 10.06 -2.09
C PRO A 174 -2.20 10.26 -3.54
#